data_4a03b408d2ade8fcc42ef350aa9c6d12
#
_entry.id   4a03b408d2ade8fcc42ef350aa9c6d12
#
_cell.length_a   1.000
_cell.length_b   1.000
_cell.length_c   1.000
_cell.angle_alpha   90.00
_cell.angle_beta   90.00
_cell.angle_gamma   90.00
#
_symmetry.space_group_name_H-M   'P 1'
#
loop_
_entity.id
_entity.type
_entity.pdbx_description
1 polymer ?
#
loop_
_entity_poly.entity_id
_entity_poly.type
_entity_poly.pdbx_seq_one_letter_code
_entity_poly.pdbx_strand_id
1 'polypeptide(L)'
;MSMSDRIGGTGSAATGLSVEDRIAIQDLIARYAWGLDTGDVEAVVGCFTSDAVVIEEVFEDPDRWEGHEGIRALAEHYRTSAGFPGRQHHVSQSLVAGDNRRCAVKSFAFVTECRGEPPYTLRFTGYYEDELVKADGQWLFSKRIIRLWDGAVLARFPGRGAHVPRKRPPELVIKKKG
;
A
#
# COMPACT_ATOMS: atom_id res chain seq x y z
N MET A 1 19.17 10.63 1.93
CA MET A 1 18.38 10.48 0.70
C MET A 1 17.76 9.10 0.76
N SER A 2 16.43 9.01 0.96
CA SER A 2 15.70 7.74 1.07
C SER A 2 15.77 6.97 -0.25
N MET A 3 15.69 5.65 -0.19
CA MET A 3 15.62 4.79 -1.38
C MET A 3 14.40 5.17 -2.27
N SER A 4 13.33 5.65 -1.64
CA SER A 4 12.12 6.20 -2.27
C SER A 4 12.40 7.45 -3.14
N ASP A 5 13.40 8.27 -2.78
CA ASP A 5 13.75 9.50 -3.53
C ASP A 5 14.41 9.19 -4.89
N ARG A 6 14.90 7.96 -5.09
CA ARG A 6 15.58 7.54 -6.32
C ARG A 6 14.63 7.18 -7.45
N ILE A 7 13.35 6.97 -7.16
CA ILE A 7 12.34 6.56 -8.16
C ILE A 7 11.82 7.74 -9.00
N GLY A 8 12.15 8.99 -8.65
CA GLY A 8 11.71 10.20 -9.37
C GLY A 8 12.70 10.76 -10.41
N GLY A 9 13.87 10.17 -10.54
CA GLY A 9 14.89 10.62 -11.50
C GLY A 9 14.71 9.97 -12.87
N THR A 10 14.81 10.77 -13.94
CA THR A 10 14.74 10.31 -15.35
C THR A 10 15.92 9.47 -15.82
N GLY A 11 16.80 9.06 -14.90
CA GLY A 11 17.90 8.14 -15.17
C GLY A 11 17.46 6.70 -14.90
N SER A 12 17.47 5.85 -15.92
CA SER A 12 17.39 4.40 -15.78
C SER A 12 18.58 3.93 -14.93
N ALA A 13 18.43 3.93 -13.61
CA ALA A 13 19.34 3.19 -12.74
C ALA A 13 19.20 1.73 -13.15
N ALA A 14 20.29 1.13 -13.68
CA ALA A 14 20.35 -0.28 -13.95
C ALA A 14 19.98 -1.01 -12.64
N THR A 15 18.76 -1.53 -12.58
CA THR A 15 18.30 -2.26 -11.42
C THR A 15 18.98 -3.60 -11.43
N GLY A 16 19.73 -3.95 -10.38
CA GLY A 16 20.33 -5.26 -10.19
C GLY A 16 19.31 -6.39 -9.96
N LEU A 17 18.03 -6.12 -10.27
CA LEU A 17 16.92 -7.08 -10.17
C LEU A 17 16.82 -7.93 -11.42
N SER A 18 16.76 -9.24 -11.24
CA SER A 18 16.47 -10.19 -12.30
C SER A 18 15.00 -10.09 -12.77
N VAL A 19 14.66 -10.71 -13.88
CA VAL A 19 13.27 -10.81 -14.35
C VAL A 19 12.43 -11.60 -13.34
N GLU A 20 12.97 -12.67 -12.79
CA GLU A 20 12.35 -13.51 -11.78
C GLU A 20 12.04 -12.69 -10.52
N ASP A 21 12.96 -11.83 -10.06
CA ASP A 21 12.71 -10.94 -8.93
C ASP A 21 11.56 -9.97 -9.23
N ARG A 22 11.52 -9.42 -10.44
CA ARG A 22 10.43 -8.51 -10.84
C ARG A 22 9.08 -9.20 -10.85
N ILE A 23 9.02 -10.44 -11.35
CA ILE A 23 7.80 -11.25 -11.33
C ILE A 23 7.40 -11.54 -9.88
N ALA A 24 8.33 -12.00 -9.04
CA ALA A 24 8.06 -12.30 -7.64
C ALA A 24 7.57 -11.07 -6.83
N ILE A 25 8.07 -9.88 -7.16
CA ILE A 25 7.59 -8.61 -6.57
C ILE A 25 6.14 -8.32 -7.01
N GLN A 26 5.81 -8.53 -8.29
CA GLN A 26 4.43 -8.37 -8.76
C GLN A 26 3.48 -9.37 -8.10
N ASP A 27 3.91 -10.62 -7.94
CA ASP A 27 3.14 -11.66 -7.26
C ASP A 27 2.93 -11.32 -5.77
N LEU A 28 3.93 -10.74 -5.11
CA LEU A 28 3.78 -10.25 -3.73
C LEU A 28 2.71 -9.17 -3.63
N ILE A 29 2.74 -8.18 -4.53
CA ILE A 29 1.75 -7.10 -4.57
C ILE A 29 0.35 -7.66 -4.80
N ALA A 30 0.22 -8.62 -5.72
CA ALA A 30 -1.05 -9.27 -6.02
C ALA A 30 -1.57 -10.08 -4.81
N ARG A 31 -0.72 -10.88 -4.15
CA ARG A 31 -1.09 -11.65 -2.95
C ARG A 31 -1.62 -10.77 -1.83
N TYR A 32 -0.98 -9.63 -1.58
CA TYR A 32 -1.45 -8.67 -0.60
C TYR A 32 -2.86 -8.16 -0.95
N ALA A 33 -3.08 -7.71 -2.18
CA ALA A 33 -4.37 -7.21 -2.64
C ALA A 33 -5.47 -8.28 -2.53
N TRP A 34 -5.21 -9.49 -3.04
CA TRP A 34 -6.13 -10.62 -2.94
C TRP A 34 -6.44 -11.00 -1.49
N GLY A 35 -5.43 -11.02 -0.61
CA GLY A 35 -5.62 -11.31 0.81
C GLY A 35 -6.57 -10.33 1.48
N LEU A 36 -6.41 -9.03 1.22
CA LEU A 36 -7.34 -8.01 1.73
C LEU A 36 -8.75 -8.16 1.16
N ASP A 37 -8.88 -8.39 -0.14
CA ASP A 37 -10.17 -8.43 -0.83
C ASP A 37 -10.97 -9.70 -0.51
N THR A 38 -10.30 -10.80 -0.23
CA THR A 38 -10.92 -12.06 0.18
C THR A 38 -11.02 -12.25 1.69
N GLY A 39 -10.41 -11.37 2.48
CA GLY A 39 -10.37 -11.45 3.94
C GLY A 39 -9.44 -12.54 4.47
N ASP A 40 -8.46 -12.98 3.66
CA ASP A 40 -7.44 -13.93 4.08
C ASP A 40 -6.33 -13.20 4.88
N VAL A 41 -6.57 -13.09 6.17
CA VAL A 41 -5.69 -12.37 7.10
C VAL A 41 -4.28 -12.96 7.12
N GLU A 42 -4.16 -14.30 7.07
CA GLU A 42 -2.85 -14.96 7.10
C GLU A 42 -2.07 -14.73 5.79
N ALA A 43 -2.75 -14.71 4.65
CA ALA A 43 -2.13 -14.36 3.38
C ALA A 43 -1.60 -12.92 3.40
N VAL A 44 -2.33 -11.98 4.01
CA VAL A 44 -1.86 -10.60 4.19
C VAL A 44 -0.63 -10.55 5.08
N VAL A 45 -0.68 -11.16 6.27
CA VAL A 45 0.44 -11.19 7.22
C VAL A 45 1.69 -11.81 6.59
N GLY A 46 1.51 -12.91 5.84
CA GLY A 46 2.60 -13.60 5.14
C GLY A 46 3.28 -12.81 4.01
N CYS A 47 2.74 -11.65 3.65
CA CYS A 47 3.39 -10.73 2.71
C CYS A 47 4.46 -9.83 3.36
N PHE A 48 4.57 -9.82 4.69
CA PHE A 48 5.37 -8.86 5.45
C PHE A 48 6.47 -9.53 6.26
N THR A 49 7.56 -8.79 6.52
CA THR A 49 8.54 -9.19 7.53
C THR A 49 7.94 -9.09 8.93
N SER A 50 8.51 -9.83 9.89
CA SER A 50 8.00 -9.86 11.27
C SER A 50 8.05 -8.50 12.00
N ASP A 51 8.88 -7.59 11.52
CA ASP A 51 9.09 -6.22 12.02
C ASP A 51 8.56 -5.14 11.06
N ALA A 52 7.78 -5.52 10.07
CA ALA A 52 7.28 -4.61 9.05
C ALA A 52 6.39 -3.50 9.61
N VAL A 53 6.32 -2.40 8.88
CA VAL A 53 5.48 -1.25 9.25
C VAL A 53 4.58 -0.86 8.07
N VAL A 54 3.28 -0.73 8.33
CA VAL A 54 2.33 -0.09 7.42
C VAL A 54 1.91 1.25 7.99
N ILE A 55 1.94 2.29 7.17
CA ILE A 55 1.53 3.65 7.54
C ILE A 55 0.45 4.09 6.56
N GLU A 56 -0.73 4.39 7.06
CA GLU A 56 -1.84 4.91 6.28
C GLU A 56 -1.90 6.43 6.42
N GLU A 57 -1.16 7.14 5.56
CA GLU A 57 -1.16 8.62 5.48
C GLU A 57 -2.36 9.12 4.64
N VAL A 58 -3.54 8.62 4.96
CA VAL A 58 -4.79 8.93 4.26
C VAL A 58 -5.51 10.11 4.92
N PHE A 59 -5.29 10.29 6.22
CA PHE A 59 -5.89 11.33 7.04
C PHE A 59 -4.82 12.19 7.72
N GLU A 60 -5.25 13.28 8.36
CA GLU A 60 -4.38 14.17 9.13
C GLU A 60 -3.71 13.49 10.34
N ASP A 61 -4.32 12.42 10.84
CA ASP A 61 -3.82 11.52 11.89
C ASP A 61 -3.50 10.14 11.30
N PRO A 62 -2.29 9.90 10.82
CA PRO A 62 -1.92 8.65 10.18
C PRO A 62 -2.09 7.45 11.11
N ASP A 63 -2.62 6.37 10.56
CA ASP A 63 -2.60 5.08 11.24
C ASP A 63 -1.26 4.38 11.02
N ARG A 64 -0.77 3.71 12.05
CA ARG A 64 0.47 2.97 12.04
C ARG A 64 0.28 1.57 12.61
N TRP A 65 0.70 0.57 11.84
CA TRP A 65 0.58 -0.84 12.15
C TRP A 65 1.97 -1.46 12.13
N GLU A 66 2.39 -2.09 13.22
CA GLU A 66 3.76 -2.58 13.38
C GLU A 66 3.80 -4.07 13.66
N GLY A 67 4.74 -4.74 13.01
CA GLY A 67 4.96 -6.17 13.12
C GLY A 67 3.78 -7.00 12.63
N HIS A 68 3.90 -8.32 12.70
CA HIS A 68 2.85 -9.24 12.28
C HIS A 68 1.54 -9.04 13.06
N GLU A 69 1.62 -8.65 14.33
CA GLU A 69 0.41 -8.39 15.14
C GLU A 69 -0.34 -7.15 14.63
N GLY A 70 0.39 -6.06 14.39
CA GLY A 70 -0.20 -4.85 13.80
C GLY A 70 -0.76 -5.09 12.40
N ILE A 71 -0.03 -5.82 11.54
CA ILE A 71 -0.49 -6.18 10.19
C ILE A 71 -1.76 -7.06 10.26
N ARG A 72 -1.82 -7.98 11.21
CA ARG A 72 -3.02 -8.79 11.47
C ARG A 72 -4.20 -7.91 11.86
N ALA A 73 -4.00 -6.96 12.77
CA ALA A 73 -5.03 -6.03 13.20
C ALA A 73 -5.54 -5.15 12.04
N LEU A 74 -4.64 -4.71 11.14
CA LEU A 74 -4.99 -4.03 9.89
C LEU A 74 -5.90 -4.89 9.02
N ALA A 75 -5.49 -6.13 8.73
CA ALA A 75 -6.25 -7.03 7.85
C ALA A 75 -7.64 -7.36 8.45
N GLU A 76 -7.72 -7.59 9.75
CA GLU A 76 -8.98 -7.80 10.48
C GLU A 76 -9.87 -6.55 10.45
N HIS A 77 -9.29 -5.35 10.60
CA HIS A 77 -10.04 -4.10 10.47
C HIS A 77 -10.71 -4.01 9.10
N TYR A 78 -9.98 -4.29 8.02
CA TYR A 78 -10.55 -4.27 6.67
C TYR A 78 -11.60 -5.37 6.47
N ARG A 79 -11.35 -6.57 6.96
CA ARG A 79 -12.27 -7.72 6.87
C ARG A 79 -13.59 -7.48 7.59
N THR A 80 -13.57 -6.74 8.70
CA THR A 80 -14.77 -6.43 9.50
C THR A 80 -15.43 -5.10 9.15
N SER A 81 -14.86 -4.35 8.20
CA SER A 81 -15.39 -3.06 7.79
C SER A 81 -16.68 -3.19 6.97
N ALA A 82 -17.50 -2.14 6.97
CA ALA A 82 -18.79 -2.14 6.26
C ALA A 82 -18.70 -2.36 4.74
N GLY A 83 -17.53 -2.15 4.14
CA GLY A 83 -17.31 -2.39 2.70
C GLY A 83 -16.88 -3.82 2.35
N PHE A 84 -16.76 -4.71 3.31
CA PHE A 84 -16.38 -6.11 3.09
C PHE A 84 -17.62 -7.04 3.19
N PRO A 85 -17.74 -8.07 2.31
CA PRO A 85 -16.99 -8.24 1.06
C PRO A 85 -17.47 -7.27 -0.02
N GLY A 86 -16.65 -7.04 -1.05
CA GLY A 86 -17.04 -6.22 -2.20
C GLY A 86 -15.98 -5.21 -2.64
N ARG A 87 -14.92 -5.04 -1.85
CA ARG A 87 -13.76 -4.24 -2.25
C ARG A 87 -12.88 -5.01 -3.21
N GLN A 88 -12.28 -4.28 -4.13
CA GLN A 88 -11.22 -4.77 -4.99
C GLN A 88 -10.10 -3.74 -5.06
N HIS A 89 -8.90 -4.15 -4.67
CA HIS A 89 -7.69 -3.36 -4.76
C HIS A 89 -7.05 -3.54 -6.13
N HIS A 90 -6.95 -2.47 -6.90
CA HIS A 90 -6.28 -2.44 -8.18
C HIS A 90 -4.94 -1.73 -8.03
N VAL A 91 -3.85 -2.47 -8.19
CA VAL A 91 -2.49 -1.93 -8.09
C VAL A 91 -1.82 -2.01 -9.45
N SER A 92 -1.25 -0.90 -9.91
CA SER A 92 -0.74 -0.78 -11.28
C SER A 92 0.43 0.20 -11.38
N GLN A 93 1.03 0.30 -12.57
CA GLN A 93 2.13 1.20 -12.91
C GLN A 93 3.26 1.18 -11.86
N SER A 94 3.70 -0.02 -11.47
CA SER A 94 4.74 -0.18 -10.46
C SER A 94 6.12 0.19 -11.00
N LEU A 95 6.76 1.15 -10.36
CA LEU A 95 8.16 1.51 -10.56
C LEU A 95 9.00 0.79 -9.51
N VAL A 96 9.96 -0.01 -9.94
CA VAL A 96 10.81 -0.82 -9.07
C VAL A 96 12.27 -0.41 -9.22
N ALA A 97 12.93 -0.06 -8.11
CA ALA A 97 14.33 0.31 -8.08
C ALA A 97 15.05 -0.36 -6.89
N GLY A 98 16.18 -0.97 -7.14
CA GLY A 98 16.96 -1.65 -6.10
C GLY A 98 17.86 -2.74 -6.66
N ASP A 99 18.21 -3.68 -5.79
CA ASP A 99 19.05 -4.83 -6.11
C ASP A 99 18.37 -6.15 -5.71
N ASN A 100 19.10 -7.26 -5.79
CA ASN A 100 18.59 -8.60 -5.48
C ASN A 100 18.37 -8.90 -3.99
N ARG A 101 18.53 -7.92 -3.11
CA ARG A 101 18.30 -8.03 -1.66
C ARG A 101 17.26 -7.06 -1.14
N ARG A 102 17.22 -5.85 -1.70
CA ARG A 102 16.32 -4.77 -1.27
C ARG A 102 15.86 -3.97 -2.47
N CYS A 103 14.60 -3.60 -2.46
CA CYS A 103 14.10 -2.66 -3.47
C CYS A 103 13.03 -1.74 -2.88
N ALA A 104 12.85 -0.61 -3.54
CA ALA A 104 11.71 0.26 -3.35
C ALA A 104 10.75 0.08 -4.53
N VAL A 105 9.46 0.10 -4.22
CA VAL A 105 8.40 0.04 -5.21
C VAL A 105 7.46 1.22 -5.00
N LYS A 106 7.09 1.87 -6.08
CA LYS A 106 6.05 2.89 -6.09
C LYS A 106 4.97 2.47 -7.08
N SER A 107 3.72 2.36 -6.61
CA SER A 107 2.60 1.87 -7.42
C SER A 107 1.39 2.77 -7.28
N PHE A 108 0.66 3.02 -8.35
CA PHE A 108 -0.68 3.56 -8.22
C PHE A 108 -1.63 2.50 -7.67
N ALA A 109 -2.56 2.94 -6.85
CA ALA A 109 -3.60 2.09 -6.30
C ALA A 109 -4.95 2.79 -6.31
N PHE A 110 -5.99 2.04 -6.65
CA PHE A 110 -7.37 2.47 -6.44
C PHE A 110 -8.19 1.29 -5.94
N VAL A 111 -9.25 1.60 -5.20
CA VAL A 111 -10.15 0.60 -4.64
C VAL A 111 -11.55 0.86 -5.14
N THR A 112 -12.14 -0.15 -5.78
CA THR A 112 -13.55 -0.17 -6.13
C THR A 112 -14.34 -0.92 -5.05
N GLU A 113 -15.63 -0.60 -4.94
CA GLU A 113 -16.55 -1.29 -4.04
C GLU A 113 -17.82 -1.65 -4.81
N CYS A 114 -18.17 -2.94 -4.75
CA CYS A 114 -19.42 -3.48 -5.24
C CYS A 114 -20.27 -3.94 -4.05
N ARG A 115 -21.46 -3.38 -3.88
CA ARG A 115 -22.42 -3.78 -2.83
C ARG A 115 -23.57 -4.63 -3.39
N GLY A 116 -23.25 -5.52 -4.32
CA GLY A 116 -24.22 -6.38 -4.99
C GLY A 116 -24.65 -5.81 -6.34
N GLU A 117 -25.44 -4.72 -6.33
CA GLU A 117 -25.96 -4.13 -7.56
C GLU A 117 -25.23 -2.83 -7.96
N PRO A 118 -25.11 -2.52 -9.28
CA PRO A 118 -24.58 -1.24 -9.75
C PRO A 118 -25.38 -0.03 -9.20
N PRO A 119 -24.76 1.17 -9.15
CA PRO A 119 -23.43 1.48 -9.63
C PRO A 119 -22.31 1.09 -8.65
N TYR A 120 -21.18 0.61 -9.20
CA TYR A 120 -19.98 0.37 -8.41
C TYR A 120 -19.31 1.68 -8.06
N THR A 121 -18.72 1.75 -6.88
CA THR A 121 -18.16 2.98 -6.34
C THR A 121 -16.65 2.94 -6.33
N LEU A 122 -16.00 4.03 -6.76
CA LEU A 122 -14.58 4.26 -6.52
C LEU A 122 -14.42 4.84 -5.11
N ARG A 123 -13.79 4.08 -4.20
CA ARG A 123 -13.64 4.44 -2.77
C ARG A 123 -12.33 5.12 -2.44
N PHE A 124 -11.27 4.78 -3.17
CA PHE A 124 -9.92 5.27 -2.92
C PHE A 124 -9.19 5.43 -4.24
N THR A 125 -8.44 6.52 -4.34
CA THR A 125 -7.40 6.70 -5.35
C THR A 125 -6.15 7.16 -4.64
N GLY A 126 -5.03 6.53 -4.93
CA GLY A 126 -3.79 6.85 -4.25
C GLY A 126 -2.60 6.12 -4.83
N TYR A 127 -1.59 6.00 -4.02
CA TYR A 127 -0.39 5.26 -4.37
C TYR A 127 0.27 4.67 -3.12
N TYR A 128 1.03 3.63 -3.35
CA TYR A 128 1.85 2.97 -2.35
C TYR A 128 3.31 3.32 -2.56
N GLU A 129 4.02 3.53 -1.47
CA GLU A 129 5.48 3.59 -1.41
C GLU A 129 5.94 2.44 -0.51
N ASP A 130 6.58 1.46 -1.14
CA ASP A 130 6.97 0.21 -0.49
C ASP A 130 8.49 0.09 -0.41
N GLU A 131 8.96 -0.45 0.71
CA GLU A 131 10.31 -0.98 0.87
C GLU A 131 10.19 -2.51 1.01
N LEU A 132 10.93 -3.23 0.19
CA LEU A 132 10.93 -4.69 0.16
C LEU A 132 12.32 -5.23 0.46
N VAL A 133 12.34 -6.37 1.12
CA VAL A 133 13.56 -7.15 1.35
C VAL A 133 13.36 -8.58 0.87
N LYS A 134 14.44 -9.19 0.42
CA LYS A 134 14.45 -10.61 0.08
C LYS A 134 15.01 -11.41 1.24
N ALA A 135 14.15 -12.20 1.88
CA ALA A 135 14.47 -13.08 2.99
C ALA A 135 14.16 -14.53 2.61
N ASP A 136 15.09 -15.44 2.82
CA ASP A 136 14.95 -16.88 2.50
C ASP A 136 14.45 -17.14 1.07
N GLY A 137 14.93 -16.33 0.13
CA GLY A 137 14.57 -16.41 -1.28
C GLY A 137 13.23 -15.77 -1.66
N GLN A 138 12.47 -15.24 -0.71
CA GLN A 138 11.17 -14.63 -0.91
C GLN A 138 11.23 -13.11 -0.72
N TRP A 139 10.53 -12.36 -1.58
CA TRP A 139 10.31 -10.95 -1.40
C TRP A 139 9.19 -10.70 -0.39
N LEU A 140 9.43 -9.79 0.57
CA LEU A 140 8.49 -9.38 1.60
C LEU A 140 8.49 -7.87 1.74
N PHE A 141 7.35 -7.29 2.08
CA PHE A 141 7.28 -5.90 2.49
C PHE A 141 7.94 -5.73 3.87
N SER A 142 8.93 -4.86 3.97
CA SER A 142 9.44 -4.36 5.24
C SER A 142 8.77 -3.06 5.66
N LYS A 143 8.23 -2.32 4.68
CA LYS A 143 7.47 -1.10 4.93
C LYS A 143 6.51 -0.83 3.79
N ARG A 144 5.33 -0.33 4.10
CA ARG A 144 4.36 0.22 3.16
C ARG A 144 3.83 1.55 3.65
N ILE A 145 3.80 2.56 2.79
CA ILE A 145 3.11 3.82 3.05
C ILE A 145 1.99 3.94 2.03
N ILE A 146 0.77 4.15 2.53
CA ILE A 146 -0.44 4.33 1.73
C ILE A 146 -0.78 5.82 1.72
N ARG A 147 -0.89 6.41 0.53
CA ARG A 147 -1.15 7.84 0.34
C ARG A 147 -2.31 8.08 -0.59
N LEU A 148 -3.11 9.11 -0.31
CA LEU A 148 -4.12 9.57 -1.24
C LEU A 148 -3.48 10.29 -2.45
N TRP A 149 -4.12 10.14 -3.60
CA TRP A 149 -3.86 10.98 -4.77
C TRP A 149 -4.77 12.20 -4.71
N ASP A 150 -4.44 13.12 -3.82
CA ASP A 150 -5.24 14.28 -3.48
C ASP A 150 -4.43 15.58 -3.49
N GLY A 151 -4.97 16.62 -2.87
CA GLY A 151 -4.36 17.93 -2.76
C GLY A 151 -2.93 17.93 -2.22
N ALA A 152 -2.54 17.00 -1.34
CA ALA A 152 -1.17 16.92 -0.81
C ALA A 152 -0.16 16.57 -1.91
N VAL A 153 -0.52 15.64 -2.77
CA VAL A 153 0.29 15.26 -3.93
C VAL A 153 0.22 16.35 -5.00
N LEU A 154 -1.00 16.82 -5.31
CA LEU A 154 -1.22 17.82 -6.35
C LEU A 154 -0.60 19.17 -6.00
N ALA A 155 -0.52 19.54 -4.72
CA ALA A 155 0.14 20.77 -4.27
C ALA A 155 1.65 20.83 -4.60
N ARG A 156 2.28 19.67 -4.86
CA ARG A 156 3.68 19.61 -5.31
C ARG A 156 3.87 20.02 -6.77
N PHE A 157 2.80 20.15 -7.55
CA PHE A 157 2.85 20.56 -8.94
C PHE A 157 2.64 22.08 -9.05
N PRO A 158 3.42 22.79 -9.90
CA PRO A 158 3.29 24.23 -10.10
C PRO A 158 1.85 24.64 -10.46
N GLY A 159 1.38 25.74 -9.88
CA GLY A 159 0.06 26.30 -10.18
C GLY A 159 -1.12 25.62 -9.47
N ARG A 160 -0.88 24.67 -8.56
CA ARG A 160 -1.92 24.06 -7.74
C ARG A 160 -2.05 24.77 -6.39
N GLY A 161 -3.25 24.74 -5.81
CA GLY A 161 -3.54 25.37 -4.52
C GLY A 161 -2.87 24.65 -3.34
N ALA A 162 -2.98 25.26 -2.15
CA ALA A 162 -2.48 24.66 -0.92
C ALA A 162 -3.26 23.37 -0.59
N HIS A 163 -2.54 22.39 -0.07
CA HIS A 163 -3.15 21.18 0.45
C HIS A 163 -3.93 21.49 1.74
N VAL A 164 -5.14 20.98 1.81
CA VAL A 164 -5.93 20.94 3.05
C VAL A 164 -5.98 19.46 3.50
N PRO A 165 -5.41 19.14 4.67
CA PRO A 165 -5.44 17.77 5.18
C PRO A 165 -6.88 17.26 5.32
N ARG A 166 -7.10 16.03 4.89
CA ARG A 166 -8.40 15.39 5.01
C ARG A 166 -8.63 14.98 6.45
N LYS A 167 -9.72 15.49 7.04
CA LYS A 167 -10.16 15.03 8.36
C LYS A 167 -10.70 13.62 8.28
N ARG A 168 -10.38 12.81 9.30
CA ARG A 168 -10.93 11.46 9.41
C ARG A 168 -12.43 11.56 9.70
N PRO A 169 -13.31 10.93 8.89
CA PRO A 169 -14.72 10.82 9.20
C PRO A 169 -14.92 10.00 10.49
N PRO A 170 -15.89 10.36 11.34
CA PRO A 170 -16.13 9.67 12.62
C PRO A 170 -16.36 8.15 12.48
N GLU A 171 -16.98 7.73 11.40
CA GLU A 171 -17.27 6.33 11.10
C GLU A 171 -16.02 5.51 10.74
N LEU A 172 -14.91 6.18 10.44
CA LEU A 172 -13.62 5.56 10.11
C LEU A 172 -12.62 5.60 11.28
N VAL A 173 -13.06 6.04 12.46
CA VAL A 173 -12.20 6.00 13.65
C VAL A 173 -11.97 4.55 14.07
N ILE A 174 -10.71 4.13 14.03
CA ILE A 174 -10.30 2.80 14.45
C ILE A 174 -10.25 2.78 15.98
N LYS A 175 -11.13 2.00 16.61
CA LYS A 175 -11.04 1.73 18.04
C LYS A 175 -9.88 0.76 18.27
N LYS A 176 -8.68 1.28 18.53
CA LYS A 176 -7.58 0.45 19.02
C LYS A 176 -8.03 -0.16 20.34
N LYS A 177 -8.09 -1.50 20.41
CA LYS A 177 -8.25 -2.19 21.69
C LYS A 177 -6.99 -1.92 22.48
N GLY A 178 -7.14 -1.18 23.59
CA GLY A 178 -6.09 -1.03 24.61
C GLY A 178 -5.77 -2.35 25.29
#